data_0ecc6f62a1a2286c06d59d58dbf33305
#
_entry.id   0ecc6f62a1a2286c06d59d58dbf33305
#
_cell.length_a   1.000
_cell.length_b   1.000
_cell.length_c   1.000
_cell.angle_alpha   90.00
_cell.angle_beta   90.00
_cell.angle_gamma   90.00
#
_symmetry.space_group_name_H-M   'P 1'
#
loop_
_entity.id
_entity.type
_entity.pdbx_description
1 polymer ?
#
loop_
_entity_poly.entity_id
_entity_poly.type
_entity_poly.pdbx_seq_one_letter_code
_entity_poly.pdbx_strand_id
1 'polypeptide(L)'
;NRLFGIVQGSMYEDLRDESIGALAAVGFDGYAIGGLSVGEPKPDMLRVLAHTAPRLPADRPRYLMGVGTPEDIVAGVASGIDMFDCVLPTRNARNGWLFTRYGDVKIRNARHRGDTGPLDPTCACPTCRRYSRAYLHHLQRVGEILGARLATIHNLHYYLTLAAEIRDAVAAGRFAAWAARFRDDRARSEPPDDR
;
A
#
# COMPACT_ATOMS: atom_id res chain seq x y z
N ASN A 1 27.05 -0.31 -3.57
CA ASN A 1 26.00 -0.12 -2.58
C ASN A 1 25.56 1.34 -2.61
N ARG A 2 24.28 1.60 -2.28
CA ARG A 2 23.72 2.96 -2.18
C ARG A 2 23.40 3.26 -0.73
N LEU A 3 23.62 4.52 -0.32
CA LEU A 3 23.35 4.98 1.05
C LEU A 3 22.25 6.03 1.06
N PHE A 4 21.25 5.85 1.93
CA PHE A 4 20.12 6.77 2.08
C PHE A 4 20.22 7.54 3.39
N GLY A 5 20.06 8.86 3.32
CA GLY A 5 19.84 9.72 4.48
C GLY A 5 18.39 9.63 4.96
N ILE A 6 18.17 9.41 6.26
CA ILE A 6 16.82 9.26 6.81
C ILE A 6 16.41 10.56 7.51
N VAL A 7 15.47 11.28 6.92
CA VAL A 7 14.87 12.49 7.50
C VAL A 7 14.00 12.11 8.69
N GLN A 8 14.26 12.75 9.83
CA GLN A 8 13.50 12.62 11.07
C GLN A 8 12.92 13.98 11.48
N GLY A 9 12.14 14.04 12.55
CA GLY A 9 11.53 15.29 13.05
C GLY A 9 10.10 15.09 13.56
N SER A 10 9.65 13.82 13.74
CA SER A 10 8.29 13.50 14.20
C SER A 10 7.21 14.22 13.38
N MET A 11 6.24 14.86 14.03
CA MET A 11 5.15 15.62 13.39
C MET A 11 5.46 17.12 13.23
N TYR A 12 6.71 17.54 13.54
CA TYR A 12 7.15 18.94 13.52
C TYR A 12 7.83 19.28 12.20
N GLU A 13 7.23 20.20 11.46
CA GLU A 13 7.69 20.57 10.11
C GLU A 13 9.03 21.29 10.11
N ASP A 14 9.27 22.16 11.09
CA ASP A 14 10.53 22.86 11.31
C ASP A 14 11.70 21.89 11.58
N LEU A 15 11.51 20.89 12.43
CA LEU A 15 12.52 19.87 12.69
C LEU A 15 12.80 19.00 11.45
N ARG A 16 11.80 18.76 10.62
CA ARG A 16 11.98 18.06 9.35
C ARG A 16 12.78 18.89 8.36
N ASP A 17 12.50 20.19 8.27
CA ASP A 17 13.25 21.10 7.41
C ASP A 17 14.73 21.20 7.84
N GLU A 18 15.00 21.28 9.14
CA GLU A 18 16.36 21.22 9.68
C GLU A 18 17.06 19.90 9.31
N SER A 19 16.38 18.77 9.51
CA SER A 19 16.91 17.44 9.16
C SER A 19 17.20 17.30 7.67
N ILE A 20 16.31 17.79 6.79
CA ILE A 20 16.54 17.80 5.34
C ILE A 20 17.78 18.61 4.99
N GLY A 21 17.91 19.84 5.53
CA GLY A 21 19.04 20.71 5.26
C GLY A 21 20.38 20.07 5.67
N ALA A 22 20.44 19.49 6.88
CA ALA A 22 21.64 18.83 7.39
C ALA A 22 22.02 17.60 6.54
N LEU A 23 21.05 16.75 6.18
CA LEU A 23 21.30 15.56 5.38
C LEU A 23 21.65 15.89 3.92
N ALA A 24 21.04 16.92 3.34
CA ALA A 24 21.37 17.38 1.99
C ALA A 24 22.80 17.93 1.91
N ALA A 25 23.29 18.60 2.97
CA ALA A 25 24.67 19.08 3.04
C ALA A 25 25.71 17.94 3.12
N VAL A 26 25.36 16.80 3.74
CA VAL A 26 26.20 15.59 3.73
C VAL A 26 26.24 14.94 2.35
N GLY A 27 25.11 14.87 1.67
CA GLY A 27 24.93 14.25 0.35
C GLY A 27 24.78 12.73 0.42
N PHE A 28 23.64 12.22 -0.08
CA PHE A 28 23.32 10.79 -0.12
C PHE A 28 22.87 10.35 -1.51
N ASP A 29 22.91 9.04 -1.77
CA ASP A 29 22.41 8.44 -3.02
C ASP A 29 20.88 8.52 -3.14
N GLY A 30 20.17 8.68 -2.01
CA GLY A 30 18.73 8.83 -1.90
C GLY A 30 18.35 9.35 -0.51
N TYR A 31 17.07 9.65 -0.33
CA TYR A 31 16.54 10.17 0.93
C TYR A 31 15.31 9.41 1.37
N ALA A 32 15.27 9.04 2.64
CA ALA A 32 14.12 8.36 3.23
C ALA A 32 13.39 9.28 4.21
N ILE A 33 12.07 9.12 4.29
CA ILE A 33 11.23 9.75 5.32
C ILE A 33 10.96 8.70 6.39
N GLY A 34 11.55 8.89 7.57
CA GLY A 34 11.35 8.05 8.74
C GLY A 34 10.39 8.69 9.75
N GLY A 35 10.04 7.94 10.81
CA GLY A 35 9.23 8.42 11.91
C GLY A 35 7.78 8.74 11.55
N LEU A 36 7.24 8.11 10.50
CA LEU A 36 5.82 8.10 10.13
C LEU A 36 5.25 6.67 10.23
N SER A 37 3.92 6.56 10.30
CA SER A 37 3.22 5.26 10.47
C SER A 37 3.59 4.52 11.76
N VAL A 38 3.82 5.28 12.83
CA VAL A 38 4.17 4.77 14.17
C VAL A 38 3.06 4.95 15.21
N GLY A 39 1.86 5.33 14.76
CA GLY A 39 0.67 5.49 15.62
C GLY A 39 -0.01 6.85 15.56
N GLU A 40 0.52 7.78 14.78
CA GLU A 40 -0.10 9.08 14.54
C GLU A 40 -1.42 8.95 13.75
N PRO A 41 -2.36 9.93 13.91
CA PRO A 41 -3.55 10.02 13.08
C PRO A 41 -3.20 10.14 11.59
N LYS A 42 -3.97 9.48 10.73
CA LYS A 42 -3.76 9.50 9.27
C LYS A 42 -3.67 10.92 8.67
N PRO A 43 -4.50 11.89 9.06
CA PRO A 43 -4.38 13.27 8.56
C PRO A 43 -3.01 13.90 8.86
N ASP A 44 -2.46 13.64 10.05
CA ASP A 44 -1.16 14.17 10.44
C ASP A 44 -0.03 13.54 9.63
N MET A 45 -0.07 12.21 9.43
CA MET A 45 0.87 11.53 8.54
C MET A 45 0.87 12.14 7.14
N LEU A 46 -0.32 12.35 6.55
CA LEU A 46 -0.46 12.90 5.20
C LEU A 46 0.01 14.37 5.14
N ARG A 47 -0.28 15.17 6.16
CA ARG A 47 0.19 16.56 6.27
C ARG A 47 1.70 16.63 6.28
N VAL A 48 2.34 15.84 7.15
CA VAL A 48 3.81 15.80 7.26
C VAL A 48 4.45 15.24 5.98
N LEU A 49 3.85 14.25 5.35
CA LEU A 49 4.31 13.72 4.07
C LEU A 49 4.26 14.78 2.96
N ALA A 50 3.14 15.49 2.84
CA ALA A 50 2.95 16.55 1.86
C ALA A 50 3.92 17.73 2.07
N HIS A 51 4.30 18.01 3.33
CA HIS A 51 5.32 19.00 3.67
C HIS A 51 6.73 18.51 3.29
N THR A 52 7.07 17.27 3.69
CA THR A 52 8.45 16.77 3.66
C THR A 52 8.88 16.32 2.25
N ALA A 53 8.04 15.54 1.55
CA ALA A 53 8.43 14.88 0.31
C ALA A 53 8.87 15.86 -0.80
N PRO A 54 8.17 16.99 -1.07
CA PRO A 54 8.60 17.93 -2.09
C PRO A 54 9.90 18.67 -1.78
N ARG A 55 10.32 18.70 -0.50
CA ARG A 55 11.53 19.37 -0.04
C ARG A 55 12.79 18.51 -0.16
N LEU A 56 12.62 17.22 -0.39
CA LEU A 56 13.74 16.32 -0.67
C LEU A 56 14.32 16.61 -2.07
N PRO A 57 15.63 16.37 -2.29
CA PRO A 57 16.27 16.53 -3.59
C PRO A 57 15.47 15.78 -4.69
N ALA A 58 15.15 16.52 -5.77
CA ALA A 58 14.28 16.01 -6.84
C ALA A 58 15.01 15.02 -7.77
N ASP A 59 16.34 15.08 -7.80
CA ASP A 59 17.22 14.23 -8.62
C ASP A 59 17.66 12.95 -7.88
N ARG A 60 17.10 12.68 -6.71
CA ARG A 60 17.43 11.52 -5.87
C ARG A 60 16.19 10.70 -5.54
N PRO A 61 16.32 9.35 -5.45
CA PRO A 61 15.23 8.50 -5.01
C PRO A 61 14.71 8.89 -3.62
N ARG A 62 13.38 8.91 -3.46
CA ARG A 62 12.67 9.23 -2.22
C ARG A 62 11.96 8.00 -1.69
N TYR A 63 12.24 7.64 -0.47
CA TYR A 63 11.76 6.42 0.16
C TYR A 63 10.89 6.73 1.38
N LEU A 64 9.64 6.27 1.39
CA LEU A 64 8.75 6.36 2.55
C LEU A 64 8.78 5.05 3.32
N MET A 65 9.37 5.08 4.51
CA MET A 65 9.65 3.89 5.32
C MET A 65 8.40 3.40 6.06
N GLY A 66 8.19 2.09 6.05
CA GLY A 66 7.16 1.41 6.86
C GLY A 66 5.71 1.67 6.44
N VAL A 67 5.47 2.31 5.32
CA VAL A 67 4.14 2.69 4.80
C VAL A 67 3.83 1.85 3.56
N GLY A 68 2.66 1.33 3.33
CA GLY A 68 1.42 1.44 4.06
C GLY A 68 0.29 0.69 3.39
N THR A 69 -0.94 1.17 3.60
CA THR A 69 -2.11 0.67 2.87
C THR A 69 -2.02 1.00 1.38
N PRO A 70 -2.84 0.36 0.51
CA PRO A 70 -2.89 0.73 -0.91
C PRO A 70 -3.13 2.22 -1.13
N GLU A 71 -3.99 2.83 -0.33
CA GLU A 71 -4.30 4.26 -0.38
C GLU A 71 -3.09 5.12 0.00
N ASP A 72 -2.29 4.68 0.97
CA ASP A 72 -1.09 5.39 1.42
C ASP A 72 0.00 5.38 0.36
N ILE A 73 0.16 4.25 -0.34
CA ILE A 73 1.11 4.14 -1.45
C ILE A 73 0.72 5.12 -2.56
N VAL A 74 -0.57 5.17 -2.93
CA VAL A 74 -1.06 6.11 -3.96
C VAL A 74 -0.87 7.55 -3.53
N ALA A 75 -1.15 7.89 -2.26
CA ALA A 75 -0.91 9.22 -1.70
C ALA A 75 0.58 9.58 -1.64
N GLY A 76 1.42 8.61 -1.30
CA GLY A 76 2.88 8.77 -1.29
C GLY A 76 3.43 9.08 -2.67
N VAL A 77 3.03 8.34 -3.69
CA VAL A 77 3.43 8.61 -5.09
C VAL A 77 2.92 9.98 -5.55
N ALA A 78 1.68 10.35 -5.18
CA ALA A 78 1.17 11.70 -5.46
C ALA A 78 2.02 12.81 -4.83
N SER A 79 2.68 12.54 -3.70
CA SER A 79 3.60 13.45 -3.02
C SER A 79 5.05 13.38 -3.55
N GLY A 80 5.34 12.50 -4.52
CA GLY A 80 6.67 12.35 -5.14
C GLY A 80 7.55 11.30 -4.47
N ILE A 81 6.98 10.28 -3.84
CA ILE A 81 7.72 9.13 -3.28
C ILE A 81 7.90 8.05 -4.35
N ASP A 82 9.09 7.45 -4.41
CA ASP A 82 9.50 6.45 -5.38
C ASP A 82 9.52 5.03 -4.80
N MET A 83 9.78 4.89 -3.49
CA MET A 83 10.05 3.60 -2.84
C MET A 83 9.26 3.45 -1.54
N PHE A 84 8.83 2.20 -1.27
CA PHE A 84 8.07 1.83 -0.08
C PHE A 84 8.52 0.48 0.43
N ASP A 85 8.40 0.26 1.74
CA ASP A 85 8.36 -1.05 2.36
C ASP A 85 7.16 -1.13 3.31
N CYS A 86 6.58 -2.30 3.46
CA CYS A 86 5.46 -2.48 4.37
C CYS A 86 5.24 -3.95 4.76
N VAL A 87 4.94 -4.19 6.02
CA VAL A 87 4.56 -5.53 6.51
C VAL A 87 3.08 -5.85 6.29
N LEU A 88 2.24 -4.84 5.97
CA LEU A 88 0.78 -5.01 5.91
C LEU A 88 0.33 -6.11 4.95
N PRO A 89 0.89 -6.28 3.74
CA PRO A 89 0.44 -7.33 2.84
C PRO A 89 0.49 -8.71 3.48
N THR A 90 1.58 -9.04 4.15
CA THR A 90 1.79 -10.35 4.77
C THR A 90 1.16 -10.45 6.16
N ARG A 91 1.30 -9.41 7.01
CA ARG A 91 0.72 -9.37 8.34
C ARG A 91 -0.80 -9.46 8.30
N ASN A 92 -1.44 -8.64 7.47
CA ASN A 92 -2.89 -8.61 7.33
C ASN A 92 -3.43 -9.92 6.74
N ALA A 93 -2.74 -10.50 5.75
CA ALA A 93 -3.10 -11.79 5.17
C ALA A 93 -3.20 -12.90 6.23
N ARG A 94 -2.20 -13.01 7.11
CA ARG A 94 -2.21 -14.00 8.21
C ARG A 94 -3.39 -13.80 9.17
N ASN A 95 -3.88 -12.56 9.29
CA ASN A 95 -5.04 -12.22 10.11
C ASN A 95 -6.38 -12.29 9.34
N GLY A 96 -6.36 -12.71 8.07
CA GLY A 96 -7.56 -12.83 7.25
C GLY A 96 -8.09 -11.48 6.72
N TRP A 97 -7.22 -10.48 6.62
CA TRP A 97 -7.50 -9.18 6.02
C TRP A 97 -6.82 -9.10 4.66
N LEU A 98 -7.61 -9.00 3.60
CA LEU A 98 -7.19 -9.11 2.22
C LEU A 98 -7.55 -7.85 1.45
N PHE A 99 -6.62 -7.40 0.61
CA PHE A 99 -6.80 -6.20 -0.21
C PHE A 99 -7.29 -6.59 -1.61
N THR A 100 -8.34 -5.95 -2.10
CA THR A 100 -8.87 -6.16 -3.45
C THR A 100 -8.98 -4.82 -4.19
N ARG A 101 -9.26 -4.87 -5.48
CA ARG A 101 -9.53 -3.65 -6.26
C ARG A 101 -10.68 -2.83 -5.67
N TYR A 102 -11.69 -3.50 -5.11
CA TYR A 102 -12.93 -2.90 -4.62
C TYR A 102 -13.02 -2.83 -3.10
N GLY A 103 -11.89 -2.61 -2.43
CA GLY A 103 -11.83 -2.46 -0.98
C GLY A 103 -11.25 -3.68 -0.26
N ASP A 104 -11.43 -3.70 1.05
CA ASP A 104 -10.84 -4.71 1.91
C ASP A 104 -11.83 -5.83 2.21
N VAL A 105 -11.35 -7.06 2.15
CA VAL A 105 -12.11 -8.25 2.51
C VAL A 105 -11.58 -8.83 3.81
N LYS A 106 -12.44 -8.85 4.85
CA LYS A 106 -12.19 -9.58 6.09
C LYS A 106 -12.77 -10.98 5.95
N ILE A 107 -11.95 -11.93 5.50
CA ILE A 107 -12.41 -13.26 5.10
C ILE A 107 -13.02 -14.08 6.23
N ARG A 108 -12.75 -13.72 7.49
CA ARG A 108 -13.36 -14.37 8.68
C ARG A 108 -14.83 -14.03 8.89
N ASN A 109 -15.36 -13.02 8.20
CA ASN A 109 -16.76 -12.62 8.33
C ASN A 109 -17.70 -13.72 7.84
N ALA A 110 -18.81 -13.92 8.57
CA ALA A 110 -19.77 -15.00 8.31
C ALA A 110 -20.40 -14.95 6.91
N ARG A 111 -20.51 -13.75 6.29
CA ARG A 111 -21.01 -13.56 4.92
C ARG A 111 -20.25 -14.38 3.88
N HIS A 112 -19.00 -14.75 4.14
CA HIS A 112 -18.17 -15.51 3.21
C HIS A 112 -18.30 -17.03 3.36
N ARG A 113 -19.10 -17.54 4.32
CA ARG A 113 -19.25 -18.98 4.60
C ARG A 113 -19.74 -19.78 3.39
N GLY A 114 -20.66 -19.23 2.62
CA GLY A 114 -21.23 -19.89 1.44
C GLY A 114 -20.86 -19.22 0.11
N ASP A 115 -19.94 -18.25 0.13
CA ASP A 115 -19.56 -17.47 -1.06
C ASP A 115 -18.61 -18.29 -1.94
N THR A 116 -19.13 -18.81 -3.05
CA THR A 116 -18.38 -19.62 -4.02
C THR A 116 -17.58 -18.80 -5.02
N GLY A 117 -17.73 -17.47 -5.00
CA GLY A 117 -16.98 -16.55 -5.86
C GLY A 117 -15.50 -16.45 -5.48
N PRO A 118 -14.67 -15.95 -6.38
CA PRO A 118 -13.27 -15.67 -6.09
C PRO A 118 -13.13 -14.51 -5.10
N LEU A 119 -11.96 -14.41 -4.46
CA LEU A 119 -11.66 -13.30 -3.54
C LEU A 119 -11.76 -11.93 -4.23
N ASP A 120 -11.17 -11.82 -5.40
CA ASP A 120 -11.29 -10.67 -6.31
C ASP A 120 -11.46 -11.20 -7.73
N PRO A 121 -12.60 -10.92 -8.41
CA PRO A 121 -12.88 -11.44 -9.75
C PRO A 121 -11.95 -10.86 -10.82
N THR A 122 -11.33 -9.70 -10.57
CA THR A 122 -10.40 -9.08 -11.51
C THR A 122 -8.95 -9.51 -11.31
N CYS A 123 -8.66 -10.25 -10.22
CA CYS A 123 -7.31 -10.64 -9.84
C CYS A 123 -6.89 -11.95 -10.52
N ALA A 124 -5.72 -11.92 -11.17
CA ALA A 124 -5.15 -13.07 -11.87
C ALA A 124 -4.30 -14.01 -11.00
N CYS A 125 -4.19 -13.76 -9.69
CA CYS A 125 -3.34 -14.59 -8.82
C CYS A 125 -3.86 -16.04 -8.70
N PRO A 126 -2.98 -17.01 -8.36
CA PRO A 126 -3.38 -18.41 -8.19
C PRO A 126 -4.49 -18.62 -7.16
N THR A 127 -4.54 -17.78 -6.11
CA THR A 127 -5.59 -17.86 -5.07
C THR A 127 -6.96 -17.53 -5.66
N CYS A 128 -7.11 -16.41 -6.37
CA CYS A 128 -8.38 -16.00 -6.99
C CYS A 128 -8.83 -16.94 -8.10
N ARG A 129 -7.87 -17.52 -8.85
CA ARG A 129 -8.19 -18.43 -9.98
C ARG A 129 -8.67 -19.82 -9.55
N ARG A 130 -8.32 -20.26 -8.33
CA ARG A 130 -8.49 -21.67 -7.94
C ARG A 130 -9.34 -21.88 -6.68
N TYR A 131 -9.55 -20.84 -5.88
CA TYR A 131 -10.17 -20.98 -4.56
C TYR A 131 -11.27 -19.94 -4.37
N SER A 132 -12.38 -20.37 -3.77
CA SER A 132 -13.50 -19.52 -3.41
C SER A 132 -13.28 -18.79 -2.10
N ARG A 133 -14.04 -17.72 -1.87
CA ARG A 133 -14.09 -17.03 -0.57
C ARG A 133 -14.54 -17.99 0.54
N ALA A 134 -15.52 -18.88 0.26
CA ALA A 134 -15.97 -19.88 1.24
C ALA A 134 -14.83 -20.79 1.68
N TYR A 135 -13.99 -21.26 0.75
CA TYR A 135 -12.85 -22.11 1.10
C TYR A 135 -11.80 -21.35 1.92
N LEU A 136 -11.46 -20.13 1.52
CA LEU A 136 -10.54 -19.27 2.27
C LEU A 136 -11.08 -18.94 3.67
N HIS A 137 -12.39 -18.67 3.78
CA HIS A 137 -13.07 -18.48 5.06
C HIS A 137 -12.94 -19.71 5.95
N HIS A 138 -13.21 -20.91 5.41
CA HIS A 138 -13.05 -22.16 6.13
C HIS A 138 -11.62 -22.34 6.67
N LEU A 139 -10.60 -22.21 5.83
CA LEU A 139 -9.20 -22.36 6.23
C LEU A 139 -8.79 -21.37 7.33
N GLN A 140 -9.25 -20.11 7.23
CA GLN A 140 -8.98 -19.10 8.25
C GLN A 140 -9.71 -19.37 9.57
N ARG A 141 -10.89 -19.98 9.53
CA ARG A 141 -11.68 -20.33 10.72
C ARG A 141 -11.10 -21.50 11.49
N VAL A 142 -10.58 -22.50 10.79
CA VAL A 142 -9.97 -23.69 11.42
C VAL A 142 -8.48 -23.54 11.70
N GLY A 143 -7.88 -22.39 11.31
CA GLY A 143 -6.47 -22.11 11.61
C GLY A 143 -5.47 -22.83 10.71
N GLU A 144 -5.90 -23.28 9.51
CA GLU A 144 -5.02 -23.98 8.57
C GLU A 144 -3.94 -23.05 8.00
N ILE A 145 -2.70 -23.50 7.99
CA ILE A 145 -1.54 -22.77 7.45
C ILE A 145 -1.77 -22.41 5.97
N LEU A 146 -2.43 -23.28 5.21
CA LEU A 146 -2.74 -23.04 3.81
C LEU A 146 -3.57 -21.75 3.62
N GLY A 147 -4.50 -21.44 4.54
CA GLY A 147 -5.27 -20.20 4.52
C GLY A 147 -4.39 -18.95 4.57
N ALA A 148 -3.45 -18.90 5.50
CA ALA A 148 -2.49 -17.82 5.63
C ALA A 148 -1.56 -17.70 4.39
N ARG A 149 -1.13 -18.84 3.84
CA ARG A 149 -0.29 -18.90 2.64
C ARG A 149 -1.03 -18.35 1.41
N LEU A 150 -2.25 -18.82 1.14
CA LEU A 150 -3.05 -18.38 0.00
C LEU A 150 -3.40 -16.89 0.10
N ALA A 151 -3.77 -16.43 1.30
CA ALA A 151 -4.02 -15.03 1.58
C ALA A 151 -2.78 -14.15 1.34
N THR A 152 -1.60 -14.60 1.75
CA THR A 152 -0.33 -13.90 1.52
C THR A 152 0.01 -13.81 0.04
N ILE A 153 -0.14 -14.91 -0.72
CA ILE A 153 0.07 -14.93 -2.17
C ILE A 153 -0.82 -13.89 -2.85
N HIS A 154 -2.10 -13.82 -2.45
CA HIS A 154 -3.03 -12.84 -3.01
C HIS A 154 -2.61 -11.40 -2.67
N ASN A 155 -2.37 -11.08 -1.40
CA ASN A 155 -2.01 -9.71 -1.01
C ASN A 155 -0.71 -9.23 -1.65
N LEU A 156 0.31 -10.09 -1.74
CA LEU A 156 1.56 -9.74 -2.43
C LEU A 156 1.33 -9.51 -3.93
N HIS A 157 0.54 -10.37 -4.58
CA HIS A 157 0.18 -10.17 -5.98
C HIS A 157 -0.55 -8.83 -6.19
N TYR A 158 -1.51 -8.51 -5.31
CA TYR A 158 -2.24 -7.24 -5.37
C TYR A 158 -1.31 -6.03 -5.26
N TYR A 159 -0.39 -6.02 -4.28
CA TYR A 159 0.55 -4.91 -4.11
C TYR A 159 1.54 -4.77 -5.27
N LEU A 160 2.02 -5.88 -5.81
CA LEU A 160 2.92 -5.86 -6.98
C LEU A 160 2.19 -5.35 -8.23
N THR A 161 0.93 -5.76 -8.43
CA THR A 161 0.08 -5.27 -9.53
C THR A 161 -0.21 -3.78 -9.36
N LEU A 162 -0.58 -3.33 -8.15
CA LEU A 162 -0.78 -1.93 -7.82
C LEU A 162 0.47 -1.09 -8.16
N ALA A 163 1.64 -1.54 -7.73
CA ALA A 163 2.89 -0.85 -8.02
C ALA A 163 3.21 -0.80 -9.52
N ALA A 164 2.89 -1.85 -10.27
CA ALA A 164 3.05 -1.86 -11.73
C ALA A 164 2.10 -0.88 -12.41
N GLU A 165 0.81 -0.90 -12.06
CA GLU A 165 -0.19 0.04 -12.59
C GLU A 165 0.17 1.50 -12.29
N ILE A 166 0.71 1.79 -11.10
CA ILE A 166 1.19 3.12 -10.72
C ILE A 166 2.35 3.55 -11.63
N ARG A 167 3.38 2.69 -11.82
CA ARG A 167 4.52 2.99 -12.68
C ARG A 167 4.08 3.27 -14.12
N ASP A 168 3.18 2.45 -14.66
CA ASP A 168 2.65 2.64 -16.01
C ASP A 168 1.86 3.95 -16.13
N ALA A 169 1.08 4.29 -15.11
CA ALA A 169 0.31 5.54 -15.08
C ALA A 169 1.21 6.79 -14.99
N VAL A 170 2.29 6.72 -14.19
CA VAL A 170 3.30 7.79 -14.08
C VAL A 170 4.06 7.94 -15.40
N ALA A 171 4.56 6.85 -15.96
CA ALA A 171 5.30 6.87 -17.23
C ALA A 171 4.47 7.42 -18.39
N ALA A 172 3.15 7.17 -18.38
CA ALA A 172 2.22 7.67 -19.38
C ALA A 172 1.67 9.09 -19.09
N GLY A 173 2.11 9.77 -18.03
CA GLY A 173 1.62 11.11 -17.65
C GLY A 173 0.15 11.17 -17.23
N ARG A 174 -0.46 10.02 -16.84
CA ARG A 174 -1.89 9.93 -16.52
C ARG A 174 -2.18 9.51 -15.07
N PHE A 175 -1.18 9.65 -14.19
CA PHE A 175 -1.28 9.21 -12.79
C PHE A 175 -2.48 9.84 -12.05
N ALA A 176 -2.75 11.13 -12.23
CA ALA A 176 -3.87 11.81 -11.55
C ALA A 176 -5.23 11.18 -11.88
N ALA A 177 -5.48 10.90 -13.17
CA ALA A 177 -6.72 10.25 -13.63
C ALA A 177 -6.80 8.79 -13.15
N TRP A 178 -5.68 8.08 -13.14
CA TRP A 178 -5.60 6.71 -12.61
C TRP A 178 -5.88 6.69 -11.10
N ALA A 179 -5.27 7.60 -10.33
CA ALA A 179 -5.47 7.70 -8.88
C ALA A 179 -6.91 8.06 -8.49
N ALA A 180 -7.61 8.88 -9.32
CA ALA A 180 -9.02 9.16 -9.11
C ALA A 180 -9.85 7.88 -9.27
N ARG A 181 -9.67 7.13 -10.37
CA ARG A 181 -10.36 5.84 -10.58
C ARG A 181 -10.05 4.82 -9.49
N PHE A 182 -8.79 4.74 -9.07
CA PHE A 182 -8.40 3.87 -7.96
C PHE A 182 -9.20 4.17 -6.69
N ARG A 183 -9.36 5.45 -6.31
CA ARG A 183 -10.17 5.85 -5.15
C ARG A 183 -11.64 5.49 -5.32
N ASP A 184 -12.21 5.73 -6.50
CA ASP A 184 -13.59 5.39 -6.81
C ASP A 184 -13.84 3.87 -6.72
N ASP A 185 -12.95 3.06 -7.29
CA ASP A 185 -13.03 1.60 -7.22
C ASP A 185 -12.95 1.10 -5.77
N ARG A 186 -12.02 1.62 -4.99
CA ARG A 186 -11.86 1.27 -3.56
C ARG A 186 -13.06 1.68 -2.70
N ALA A 187 -13.76 2.76 -3.05
CA ALA A 187 -14.94 3.22 -2.34
C ALA A 187 -16.19 2.37 -2.60
N ARG A 188 -16.26 1.61 -3.71
CA ARG A 188 -17.43 0.80 -4.08
C ARG A 188 -17.66 -0.41 -3.19
N SER A 189 -16.63 -0.95 -2.57
CA SER A 189 -16.66 -2.16 -1.71
C SER A 189 -17.10 -3.45 -2.43
N GLU A 190 -17.52 -3.38 -3.69
CA GLU A 190 -17.93 -4.50 -4.55
C GLU A 190 -17.62 -4.19 -6.03
N PRO A 191 -17.33 -5.20 -6.87
CA PRO A 191 -17.13 -4.98 -8.30
C PRO A 191 -18.42 -4.44 -8.94
N PRO A 192 -18.32 -3.67 -10.04
CA PRO A 192 -19.50 -3.25 -10.80
C PRO A 192 -20.26 -4.48 -11.29
N ASP A 193 -21.59 -4.37 -11.29
CA ASP A 193 -22.49 -5.43 -11.76
C ASP A 193 -22.44 -5.42 -13.31
N ASP A 194 -21.57 -6.24 -13.90
CA ASP A 194 -21.51 -6.48 -15.34
C ASP A 194 -22.66 -7.41 -15.74
N ARG A 195 -23.88 -6.88 -15.76
CA ARG A 195 -25.03 -7.52 -16.41
C ARG A 195 -25.33 -6.88 -17.73
#